data_b32b7b037b09d7515a051cd63d3e390b
#
_entry.id   b32b7b037b09d7515a051cd63d3e390b
#
_cell.length_a   1.000
_cell.length_b   1.000
_cell.length_c   1.000
_cell.angle_alpha   90.00
_cell.angle_beta   90.00
_cell.angle_gamma   90.00
#
_symmetry.space_group_name_H-M   'P 1'
#
loop_
_entity.id
_entity.type
_entity.pdbx_description
1 polymer ?
#
loop_
_entity_poly.entity_id
_entity_poly.type
_entity_poly.pdbx_seq_one_letter_code
_entity_poly.pdbx_strand_id
1 'polypeptide(L)'
;MNLSMYKPKNEPLIDYRGNDGEWKAFQDAVARIPKNFEVPMIIGGEEVRTAEKIDSIDPTTGKVFCRAQKATRADAERAVKAALGAKKGWAALPVENRIQKFRDLAQILYERRHEICAVAAHECGYNAPEMSGGWAEMMDFLRFNPYYYYELLGTRLGDNALETNALQMRPLKGFTCAITPFNFPVAIGYNLPTVMALCGNTVFWKPSSDTPMTAWMLMKAVEDAGFPPGVINMVTGPGSETMPPVLEHPELTAVNFTGGFDTARSICDRLFTQEIPRPHFPRLVAETGGKDFLVVDEKADVWDVAACIIAGAFGRSGQKCSANSLVLPHKAVWPDLRDALKAQMKGFITGNPLERHTDMGPVINKGAFVNITGFIKRARDDSGVTTVWGGEFDGNNGFFIQPTIFEVSAARHELLSVEIFGPVTAVHPYKTFDEAVDIIENNAYRLTGGVWSKDETFLAKAVPVLSEQAGNFYVNRKTTGAAVDQQPFGGDGASGTNYKAGGIWYLLQFISQGTVTRRHGRVRKNPGLWGWM
;
A
#
# COMPACT_ATOMS: atom_id res chain seq x y z
N MET A 1 21.19 -27.44 3.48
CA MET A 1 21.29 -26.79 2.15
C MET A 1 21.80 -25.37 2.37
N ASN A 2 22.97 -24.99 1.87
CA ASN A 2 23.43 -23.61 1.98
C ASN A 2 22.65 -22.76 0.96
N LEU A 3 21.59 -22.09 1.42
CA LEU A 3 20.92 -21.06 0.63
C LEU A 3 21.81 -19.83 0.58
N SER A 4 22.62 -19.70 -0.47
CA SER A 4 23.13 -18.38 -0.82
C SER A 4 22.04 -17.62 -1.53
N MET A 5 21.50 -16.57 -0.92
CA MET A 5 20.57 -15.67 -1.59
C MET A 5 21.34 -14.45 -2.08
N TYR A 6 21.31 -14.22 -3.39
CA TYR A 6 21.78 -12.95 -3.95
C TYR A 6 20.69 -11.88 -3.72
N LYS A 7 21.14 -10.66 -3.45
CA LYS A 7 20.23 -9.52 -3.35
C LYS A 7 19.46 -9.36 -4.66
N PRO A 8 18.14 -9.33 -4.63
CA PRO A 8 17.32 -9.15 -5.84
C PRO A 8 17.58 -7.80 -6.51
N LYS A 9 17.16 -7.69 -7.77
CA LYS A 9 17.02 -6.42 -8.48
C LYS A 9 15.54 -6.12 -8.65
N ASN A 10 15.19 -4.82 -8.67
CA ASN A 10 13.83 -4.41 -8.93
C ASN A 10 13.36 -4.87 -10.32
N GLU A 11 12.10 -5.27 -10.38
CA GLU A 11 11.46 -5.73 -11.60
C GLU A 11 11.27 -4.56 -12.57
N PRO A 12 11.65 -4.69 -13.84
CA PRO A 12 11.37 -3.67 -14.84
C PRO A 12 9.88 -3.55 -15.12
N LEU A 13 9.45 -2.34 -15.48
CA LEU A 13 8.07 -2.10 -15.91
C LEU A 13 7.81 -2.77 -17.26
N ILE A 14 6.60 -3.30 -17.44
CA ILE A 14 6.13 -3.77 -18.74
C ILE A 14 5.82 -2.54 -19.60
N ASP A 15 6.44 -2.43 -20.76
CA ASP A 15 6.21 -1.30 -21.67
C ASP A 15 4.98 -1.52 -22.55
N TYR A 16 3.80 -1.27 -21.99
CA TYR A 16 2.55 -1.35 -22.73
C TYR A 16 2.34 -0.22 -23.74
N ARG A 17 3.05 0.91 -23.59
CA ARG A 17 2.89 2.05 -24.51
C ARG A 17 3.83 1.98 -25.72
N GLY A 18 5.07 1.54 -25.52
CA GLY A 18 6.10 1.49 -26.57
C GLY A 18 6.24 0.13 -27.26
N ASN A 19 5.73 -0.97 -26.65
CA ASN A 19 5.87 -2.32 -27.19
C ASN A 19 4.54 -2.90 -27.65
N ASP A 20 4.38 -3.11 -28.96
CA ASP A 20 3.16 -3.64 -29.56
C ASP A 20 2.85 -5.09 -29.14
N GLY A 21 3.87 -5.90 -28.89
CA GLY A 21 3.71 -7.27 -28.42
C GLY A 21 3.14 -7.34 -27.00
N GLU A 22 3.66 -6.52 -26.10
CA GLU A 22 3.18 -6.39 -24.72
C GLU A 22 1.75 -5.82 -24.69
N TRP A 23 1.49 -4.80 -25.52
CA TRP A 23 0.14 -4.25 -25.64
C TRP A 23 -0.87 -5.26 -26.17
N LYS A 24 -0.49 -6.03 -27.20
CA LYS A 24 -1.35 -7.10 -27.74
C LYS A 24 -1.63 -8.16 -26.68
N ALA A 25 -0.61 -8.59 -25.93
CA ALA A 25 -0.77 -9.57 -24.85
C ALA A 25 -1.74 -9.07 -23.76
N PHE A 26 -1.67 -7.77 -23.42
CA PHE A 26 -2.62 -7.14 -22.50
C PHE A 26 -4.05 -7.15 -23.06
N GLN A 27 -4.25 -6.77 -24.33
CA GLN A 27 -5.56 -6.78 -24.97
C GLN A 27 -6.15 -8.20 -25.06
N ASP A 28 -5.32 -9.18 -25.41
CA ASP A 28 -5.72 -10.59 -25.45
C ASP A 28 -6.12 -11.09 -24.04
N ALA A 29 -5.45 -10.61 -22.99
CA ALA A 29 -5.82 -10.90 -21.61
C ALA A 29 -7.16 -10.25 -21.22
N VAL A 30 -7.37 -8.96 -21.56
CA VAL A 30 -8.67 -8.28 -21.36
C VAL A 30 -9.80 -9.03 -22.03
N ALA A 31 -9.59 -9.49 -23.27
CA ALA A 31 -10.61 -10.24 -24.01
C ALA A 31 -10.97 -11.60 -23.38
N ARG A 32 -10.07 -12.20 -22.61
CA ARG A 32 -10.28 -13.48 -21.90
C ARG A 32 -10.91 -13.34 -20.51
N ILE A 33 -11.10 -12.12 -19.99
CA ILE A 33 -11.74 -11.92 -18.68
C ILE A 33 -13.16 -12.52 -18.71
N PRO A 34 -13.48 -13.46 -17.80
CA PRO A 34 -14.78 -14.08 -17.78
C PRO A 34 -15.89 -13.08 -17.41
N LYS A 35 -16.96 -13.06 -18.18
CA LYS A 35 -18.14 -12.23 -17.90
C LYS A 35 -19.00 -12.85 -16.80
N ASN A 36 -19.62 -12.00 -15.97
CA ASN A 36 -20.51 -12.41 -14.87
C ASN A 36 -19.87 -13.40 -13.90
N PHE A 37 -18.56 -13.27 -13.66
CA PHE A 37 -17.84 -14.16 -12.76
C PHE A 37 -18.27 -13.95 -11.32
N GLU A 38 -18.52 -15.04 -10.60
CA GLU A 38 -18.78 -15.04 -9.17
C GLU A 38 -17.53 -15.47 -8.41
N VAL A 39 -16.88 -14.50 -7.79
CA VAL A 39 -15.65 -14.70 -7.01
C VAL A 39 -15.98 -15.47 -5.72
N PRO A 40 -15.45 -16.69 -5.52
CA PRO A 40 -15.60 -17.41 -4.27
C PRO A 40 -14.68 -16.84 -3.19
N MET A 41 -15.01 -17.06 -1.92
CA MET A 41 -14.03 -17.01 -0.85
C MET A 41 -13.16 -18.26 -0.88
N ILE A 42 -11.93 -18.16 -0.36
CA ILE A 42 -11.04 -19.33 -0.21
C ILE A 42 -10.74 -19.50 1.27
N ILE A 43 -11.34 -20.54 1.88
CA ILE A 43 -11.24 -20.80 3.31
C ILE A 43 -10.76 -22.24 3.53
N GLY A 44 -9.59 -22.40 4.14
CA GLY A 44 -9.01 -23.72 4.36
C GLY A 44 -8.67 -24.47 3.07
N GLY A 45 -8.43 -23.75 1.97
CA GLY A 45 -8.18 -24.31 0.63
C GLY A 45 -9.45 -24.69 -0.13
N GLU A 46 -10.63 -24.40 0.40
CA GLU A 46 -11.91 -24.68 -0.26
C GLU A 46 -12.56 -23.40 -0.79
N GLU A 47 -13.19 -23.49 -1.98
CA GLU A 47 -14.07 -22.44 -2.48
C GLU A 47 -15.36 -22.42 -1.67
N VAL A 48 -15.66 -21.28 -1.05
CA VAL A 48 -16.88 -21.07 -0.26
C VAL A 48 -17.78 -20.07 -0.96
N ARG A 49 -19.04 -20.45 -1.12
CA ARG A 49 -20.07 -19.65 -1.77
C ARG A 49 -21.21 -19.40 -0.80
N THR A 50 -21.78 -18.20 -0.83
CA THR A 50 -22.89 -17.75 0.03
C THR A 50 -24.11 -17.37 -0.81
N ALA A 51 -25.28 -17.27 -0.18
CA ALA A 51 -26.50 -16.83 -0.86
C ALA A 51 -26.41 -15.36 -1.30
N GLU A 52 -25.89 -14.48 -0.42
CA GLU A 52 -25.74 -13.07 -0.69
C GLU A 52 -24.43 -12.77 -1.42
N LYS A 53 -24.48 -11.79 -2.30
CA LYS A 53 -23.34 -11.34 -3.12
C LYS A 53 -23.15 -9.83 -2.97
N ILE A 54 -21.95 -9.39 -3.30
CA ILE A 54 -21.57 -7.98 -3.40
C ILE A 54 -21.17 -7.72 -4.84
N ASP A 55 -21.74 -6.70 -5.45
CA ASP A 55 -21.35 -6.27 -6.78
C ASP A 55 -20.02 -5.52 -6.73
N SER A 56 -19.04 -5.95 -7.54
CA SER A 56 -17.87 -5.17 -7.91
C SER A 56 -18.20 -4.45 -9.21
N ILE A 57 -18.03 -3.14 -9.22
CA ILE A 57 -18.44 -2.27 -10.32
C ILE A 57 -17.24 -1.94 -11.19
N ASP A 58 -17.39 -2.07 -12.50
CA ASP A 58 -16.47 -1.45 -13.46
C ASP A 58 -16.62 0.08 -13.38
N PRO A 59 -15.60 0.80 -12.88
CA PRO A 59 -15.71 2.25 -12.70
C PRO A 59 -15.78 3.03 -14.01
N THR A 60 -15.39 2.40 -15.13
CA THR A 60 -15.41 2.99 -16.47
C THR A 60 -16.83 3.08 -17.03
N THR A 61 -17.68 2.12 -16.67
CA THR A 61 -19.04 2.01 -17.21
C THR A 61 -20.14 2.17 -16.15
N GLY A 62 -19.79 2.10 -14.87
CA GLY A 62 -20.75 2.07 -13.76
C GLY A 62 -21.56 0.77 -13.68
N LYS A 63 -21.21 -0.27 -14.47
CA LYS A 63 -21.92 -1.57 -14.51
C LYS A 63 -21.21 -2.60 -13.65
N VAL A 64 -21.94 -3.66 -13.28
CA VAL A 64 -21.37 -4.80 -12.56
C VAL A 64 -20.32 -5.50 -13.42
N PHE A 65 -19.10 -5.59 -12.90
CA PHE A 65 -17.99 -6.33 -13.50
C PHE A 65 -17.99 -7.79 -13.05
N CYS A 66 -18.00 -8.02 -11.76
CA CYS A 66 -18.09 -9.35 -11.15
C CYS A 66 -18.87 -9.28 -9.84
N ARG A 67 -19.16 -10.44 -9.23
CA ARG A 67 -19.81 -10.52 -7.93
C ARG A 67 -18.96 -11.31 -6.95
N ALA A 68 -18.70 -10.75 -5.77
CA ALA A 68 -18.04 -11.47 -4.70
C ALA A 68 -19.05 -12.07 -3.71
N GLN A 69 -18.66 -13.13 -3.03
CA GLN A 69 -19.46 -13.67 -1.94
C GLN A 69 -19.52 -12.67 -0.78
N LYS A 70 -20.68 -12.50 -0.17
CA LYS A 70 -20.83 -11.73 1.07
C LYS A 70 -20.67 -12.69 2.24
N ALA A 71 -19.53 -12.62 2.92
CA ALA A 71 -19.24 -13.45 4.07
C ALA A 71 -20.21 -13.18 5.23
N THR A 72 -20.63 -14.25 5.89
CA THR A 72 -21.32 -14.19 7.18
C THR A 72 -20.32 -14.19 8.34
N ARG A 73 -20.79 -13.94 9.55
CA ARG A 73 -20.00 -14.11 10.78
C ARG A 73 -19.43 -15.53 10.88
N ALA A 74 -20.22 -16.55 10.56
CA ALA A 74 -19.81 -17.94 10.60
C ALA A 74 -18.69 -18.25 9.59
N ASP A 75 -18.68 -17.63 8.40
CA ASP A 75 -17.61 -17.77 7.42
C ASP A 75 -16.31 -17.16 7.95
N ALA A 76 -16.37 -15.99 8.60
CA ALA A 76 -15.21 -15.37 9.22
C ALA A 76 -14.65 -16.24 10.36
N GLU A 77 -15.50 -16.80 11.23
CA GLU A 77 -15.09 -17.72 12.30
C GLU A 77 -14.50 -19.02 11.73
N ARG A 78 -15.06 -19.55 10.62
CA ARG A 78 -14.50 -20.69 9.89
C ARG A 78 -13.10 -20.41 9.36
N ALA A 79 -12.88 -19.21 8.80
CA ALA A 79 -11.57 -18.81 8.29
C ALA A 79 -10.53 -18.65 9.40
N VAL A 80 -10.91 -18.10 10.55
CA VAL A 80 -10.05 -18.04 11.74
C VAL A 80 -9.69 -19.46 12.22
N LYS A 81 -10.67 -20.36 12.30
CA LYS A 81 -10.44 -21.76 12.66
C LYS A 81 -9.48 -22.47 11.69
N ALA A 82 -9.63 -22.23 10.38
CA ALA A 82 -8.74 -22.78 9.35
C ALA A 82 -7.31 -22.25 9.53
N ALA A 83 -7.15 -20.94 9.78
CA ALA A 83 -5.85 -20.33 10.04
C ALA A 83 -5.17 -20.93 11.28
N LEU A 84 -5.89 -21.07 12.38
CA LEU A 84 -5.38 -21.70 13.62
C LEU A 84 -5.02 -23.17 13.40
N GLY A 85 -5.82 -23.93 12.63
CA GLY A 85 -5.57 -25.32 12.29
C GLY A 85 -4.29 -25.52 11.48
N ALA A 86 -4.01 -24.63 10.52
CA ALA A 86 -2.82 -24.69 9.68
C ALA A 86 -1.53 -24.22 10.39
N LYS A 87 -1.66 -23.46 11.49
CA LYS A 87 -0.57 -22.76 12.16
C LYS A 87 0.62 -23.65 12.51
N LYS A 88 0.38 -24.77 13.18
CA LYS A 88 1.45 -25.65 13.66
C LYS A 88 2.27 -26.23 12.51
N GLY A 89 1.61 -26.71 11.46
CA GLY A 89 2.28 -27.29 10.29
C GLY A 89 3.10 -26.25 9.52
N TRP A 90 2.53 -25.08 9.28
CA TRP A 90 3.20 -23.99 8.57
C TRP A 90 4.39 -23.43 9.35
N ALA A 91 4.23 -23.19 10.64
CA ALA A 91 5.30 -22.71 11.52
C ALA A 91 6.47 -23.67 11.64
N ALA A 92 6.21 -24.98 11.57
CA ALA A 92 7.22 -26.03 11.63
C ALA A 92 7.94 -26.27 10.29
N LEU A 93 7.41 -25.78 9.18
CA LEU A 93 8.05 -25.93 7.87
C LEU A 93 9.40 -25.21 7.88
N PRO A 94 10.51 -25.87 7.46
CA PRO A 94 11.82 -25.24 7.35
C PRO A 94 11.75 -23.93 6.56
N VAL A 95 12.52 -22.93 6.98
CA VAL A 95 12.50 -21.59 6.37
C VAL A 95 12.81 -21.65 4.88
N GLU A 96 13.76 -22.50 4.51
CA GLU A 96 14.16 -22.72 3.11
C GLU A 96 12.99 -23.19 2.25
N ASN A 97 12.17 -24.10 2.78
CA ASN A 97 11.00 -24.61 2.07
C ASN A 97 9.92 -23.55 1.95
N ARG A 98 9.75 -22.67 2.96
CA ARG A 98 8.86 -21.51 2.83
C ARG A 98 9.36 -20.54 1.77
N ILE A 99 10.64 -20.18 1.81
CA ILE A 99 11.25 -19.30 0.79
C ILE A 99 11.08 -19.89 -0.62
N GLN A 100 11.25 -21.20 -0.79
CA GLN A 100 11.05 -21.83 -2.10
C GLN A 100 9.63 -21.64 -2.61
N LYS A 101 8.61 -21.80 -1.75
CA LYS A 101 7.21 -21.55 -2.14
C LYS A 101 6.97 -20.10 -2.61
N PHE A 102 7.66 -19.12 -2.02
CA PHE A 102 7.58 -17.74 -2.48
C PHE A 102 8.28 -17.52 -3.84
N ARG A 103 9.33 -18.27 -4.14
CA ARG A 103 9.96 -18.27 -5.47
C ARG A 103 9.04 -18.88 -6.52
N ASP A 104 8.39 -20.01 -6.20
CA ASP A 104 7.44 -20.68 -7.08
C ASP A 104 6.23 -19.76 -7.35
N LEU A 105 5.72 -19.10 -6.30
CA LEU A 105 4.67 -18.10 -6.41
C LEU A 105 5.06 -16.92 -7.30
N ALA A 106 6.26 -16.38 -7.13
CA ALA A 106 6.77 -15.30 -7.96
C ALA A 106 6.85 -15.70 -9.44
N GLN A 107 7.28 -16.94 -9.74
CA GLN A 107 7.32 -17.46 -11.10
C GLN A 107 5.92 -17.58 -11.71
N ILE A 108 4.97 -18.13 -10.99
CA ILE A 108 3.56 -18.27 -11.45
C ILE A 108 2.96 -16.88 -11.75
N LEU A 109 3.18 -15.89 -10.87
CA LEU A 109 2.67 -14.54 -11.06
C LEU A 109 3.36 -13.80 -12.20
N TYR A 110 4.65 -14.10 -12.45
CA TYR A 110 5.36 -13.59 -13.62
C TYR A 110 4.73 -14.08 -14.93
N GLU A 111 4.39 -15.35 -14.99
CA GLU A 111 3.74 -15.95 -16.16
C GLU A 111 2.33 -15.39 -16.42
N ARG A 112 1.60 -15.03 -15.35
CA ARG A 112 0.23 -14.47 -15.41
C ARG A 112 0.19 -12.94 -15.45
N ARG A 113 1.30 -12.25 -15.70
CA ARG A 113 1.42 -10.80 -15.58
C ARG A 113 0.37 -10.00 -16.33
N HIS A 114 0.08 -10.38 -17.58
CA HIS A 114 -0.90 -9.67 -18.40
C HIS A 114 -2.33 -9.87 -17.91
N GLU A 115 -2.67 -11.08 -17.45
CA GLU A 115 -3.98 -11.40 -16.91
C GLU A 115 -4.24 -10.62 -15.61
N ILE A 116 -3.26 -10.58 -14.72
CA ILE A 116 -3.35 -9.82 -13.46
C ILE A 116 -3.48 -8.32 -13.74
N CYS A 117 -2.65 -7.77 -14.64
CA CYS A 117 -2.74 -6.37 -15.02
C CYS A 117 -4.08 -6.04 -15.70
N ALA A 118 -4.60 -6.93 -16.55
CA ALA A 118 -5.88 -6.71 -17.24
C ALA A 118 -7.08 -6.70 -16.28
N VAL A 119 -7.15 -7.66 -15.36
CA VAL A 119 -8.23 -7.71 -14.36
C VAL A 119 -8.15 -6.52 -13.42
N ALA A 120 -6.97 -6.21 -12.90
CA ALA A 120 -6.80 -5.09 -11.98
C ALA A 120 -7.05 -3.72 -12.65
N ALA A 121 -6.68 -3.56 -13.92
CA ALA A 121 -7.00 -2.36 -14.70
C ALA A 121 -8.53 -2.18 -14.82
N HIS A 122 -9.24 -3.25 -15.10
CA HIS A 122 -10.69 -3.23 -15.24
C HIS A 122 -11.42 -2.93 -13.92
N GLU A 123 -11.04 -3.62 -12.83
CA GLU A 123 -11.65 -3.43 -11.50
C GLU A 123 -11.37 -2.03 -10.92
N CYS A 124 -10.17 -1.48 -11.14
CA CYS A 124 -9.77 -0.21 -10.54
C CYS A 124 -9.97 1.01 -11.44
N GLY A 125 -10.20 0.82 -12.73
CA GLY A 125 -10.21 1.93 -13.69
C GLY A 125 -8.82 2.54 -13.93
N TYR A 126 -7.73 1.78 -13.73
CA TYR A 126 -6.35 2.25 -13.92
C TYR A 126 -5.79 1.79 -15.26
N ASN A 127 -4.96 2.62 -15.88
CA ASN A 127 -4.38 2.29 -17.18
C ASN A 127 -3.31 1.19 -17.07
N ALA A 128 -2.98 0.56 -18.21
CA ALA A 128 -2.04 -0.56 -18.26
C ALA A 128 -0.62 -0.21 -17.73
N PRO A 129 -0.03 0.97 -17.99
CA PRO A 129 1.23 1.38 -17.35
C PRO A 129 1.17 1.46 -15.84
N GLU A 130 0.06 1.92 -15.26
CA GLU A 130 -0.11 1.99 -13.81
C GLU A 130 -0.22 0.58 -13.20
N MET A 131 -0.87 -0.34 -13.91
CA MET A 131 -0.94 -1.72 -13.47
C MET A 131 0.40 -2.44 -13.61
N SER A 132 1.17 -2.15 -14.66
CA SER A 132 2.55 -2.62 -14.78
C SER A 132 3.40 -2.21 -13.58
N GLY A 133 3.28 -0.95 -13.13
CA GLY A 133 3.93 -0.46 -11.90
C GLY A 133 3.52 -1.24 -10.65
N GLY A 134 2.23 -1.49 -10.48
CA GLY A 134 1.72 -2.28 -9.35
C GLY A 134 2.15 -3.74 -9.40
N TRP A 135 2.21 -4.34 -10.58
CA TRP A 135 2.71 -5.70 -10.76
C TRP A 135 4.22 -5.81 -10.48
N ALA A 136 5.03 -4.88 -10.99
CA ALA A 136 6.46 -4.86 -10.73
C ALA A 136 6.78 -4.71 -9.24
N GLU A 137 6.08 -3.83 -8.53
CA GLU A 137 6.21 -3.66 -7.09
C GLU A 137 5.82 -4.95 -6.32
N MET A 138 4.78 -5.66 -6.74
CA MET A 138 4.42 -6.96 -6.18
C MET A 138 5.56 -7.98 -6.34
N MET A 139 6.15 -8.05 -7.55
CA MET A 139 7.28 -8.94 -7.83
C MET A 139 8.48 -8.61 -6.94
N ASP A 140 8.73 -7.33 -6.72
CA ASP A 140 9.77 -6.86 -5.82
C ASP A 140 9.52 -7.33 -4.38
N PHE A 141 8.31 -7.14 -3.84
CA PHE A 141 7.97 -7.64 -2.51
C PHE A 141 8.17 -9.15 -2.38
N LEU A 142 7.77 -9.93 -3.39
CA LEU A 142 7.92 -11.39 -3.37
C LEU A 142 9.38 -11.87 -3.45
N ARG A 143 10.28 -11.04 -3.96
CA ARG A 143 11.72 -11.35 -4.07
C ARG A 143 12.52 -10.78 -2.91
N PHE A 144 12.27 -9.51 -2.53
CA PHE A 144 13.02 -8.84 -1.47
C PHE A 144 12.63 -9.29 -0.07
N ASN A 145 11.34 -9.54 0.23
CA ASN A 145 10.95 -10.01 1.56
C ASN A 145 11.62 -11.36 1.94
N PRO A 146 11.68 -12.40 1.06
CA PRO A 146 12.46 -13.60 1.34
C PRO A 146 13.95 -13.33 1.53
N TYR A 147 14.54 -12.42 0.77
CA TYR A 147 15.93 -12.01 0.94
C TYR A 147 16.15 -11.34 2.31
N TYR A 148 15.32 -10.39 2.70
CA TYR A 148 15.40 -9.75 4.02
C TYR A 148 15.19 -10.75 5.16
N TYR A 149 14.27 -11.69 5.00
CA TYR A 149 14.08 -12.74 6.00
C TYR A 149 15.35 -13.59 6.18
N TYR A 150 15.99 -13.94 5.07
CA TYR A 150 17.27 -14.64 5.09
C TYR A 150 18.38 -13.82 5.78
N GLU A 151 18.49 -12.53 5.49
CA GLU A 151 19.45 -11.61 6.15
C GLU A 151 19.20 -11.56 7.68
N LEU A 152 17.94 -11.47 8.10
CA LEU A 152 17.59 -11.49 9.52
C LEU A 152 18.00 -12.78 10.22
N LEU A 153 17.91 -13.93 9.56
CA LEU A 153 18.37 -15.21 10.09
C LEU A 153 19.90 -15.26 10.26
N GLY A 154 20.64 -14.45 9.50
CA GLY A 154 22.08 -14.32 9.62
C GLY A 154 22.56 -13.49 10.81
N THR A 155 21.66 -12.84 11.55
CA THR A 155 21.99 -12.01 12.71
C THR A 155 22.71 -12.84 13.79
N ARG A 156 23.88 -12.38 14.20
CA ARG A 156 24.71 -13.03 15.23
C ARG A 156 24.64 -12.27 16.54
N LEU A 157 24.57 -13.00 17.63
CA LEU A 157 24.75 -12.49 19.00
C LEU A 157 26.19 -12.71 19.45
N GLY A 158 26.63 -11.95 20.45
CA GLY A 158 27.94 -12.12 21.04
C GLY A 158 28.02 -13.41 21.85
N ASP A 159 29.14 -14.13 21.71
CA ASP A 159 29.47 -15.30 22.51
C ASP A 159 30.52 -14.93 23.55
N ASN A 160 30.69 -15.79 24.58
CA ASN A 160 31.77 -15.67 25.54
C ASN A 160 32.49 -17.04 25.66
N ALA A 161 33.54 -17.10 26.50
CA ALA A 161 34.36 -18.30 26.65
C ALA A 161 33.60 -19.55 27.17
N LEU A 162 32.43 -19.36 27.78
CA LEU A 162 31.65 -20.43 28.39
C LEU A 162 30.30 -20.67 27.70
N GLU A 163 29.86 -19.75 26.85
CA GLU A 163 28.50 -19.75 26.32
C GLU A 163 28.47 -19.34 24.87
N THR A 164 27.61 -19.96 24.10
CA THR A 164 27.22 -19.52 22.78
C THR A 164 25.76 -19.05 22.79
N ASN A 165 25.49 -17.99 22.03
CA ASN A 165 24.18 -17.37 21.97
C ASN A 165 23.64 -17.42 20.55
N ALA A 166 22.38 -17.81 20.40
CA ALA A 166 21.68 -17.85 19.12
C ALA A 166 20.39 -17.06 19.18
N LEU A 167 20.16 -16.24 18.15
CA LEU A 167 18.88 -15.57 17.94
C LEU A 167 17.95 -16.49 17.15
N GLN A 168 16.73 -16.62 17.62
CA GLN A 168 15.68 -17.36 16.94
C GLN A 168 14.63 -16.40 16.39
N MET A 169 14.35 -16.48 15.10
CA MET A 169 13.22 -15.82 14.46
C MET A 169 12.04 -16.77 14.42
N ARG A 170 11.07 -16.57 15.32
CA ARG A 170 9.90 -17.44 15.48
C ARG A 170 8.66 -16.77 14.94
N PRO A 171 7.69 -17.51 14.35
CA PRO A 171 6.36 -16.99 14.05
C PRO A 171 5.66 -16.46 15.31
N LEU A 172 4.76 -15.52 15.15
CA LEU A 172 3.86 -15.08 16.21
C LEU A 172 2.98 -16.25 16.67
N LYS A 173 2.50 -16.23 17.89
CA LYS A 173 1.52 -17.21 18.39
C LYS A 173 0.12 -16.83 17.86
N GLY A 174 -0.77 -17.81 17.69
CA GLY A 174 -2.11 -17.56 17.14
C GLY A 174 -2.09 -17.28 15.62
N PHE A 175 -3.03 -16.47 15.14
CA PHE A 175 -3.15 -16.09 13.72
C PHE A 175 -2.98 -14.58 13.52
N THR A 176 -2.82 -14.17 12.27
CA THR A 176 -2.68 -12.77 11.85
C THR A 176 -3.77 -12.36 10.86
N CYS A 177 -4.01 -11.08 10.73
CA CYS A 177 -5.03 -10.53 9.84
C CYS A 177 -4.44 -9.51 8.87
N ALA A 178 -4.71 -9.66 7.57
CA ALA A 178 -4.43 -8.66 6.53
C ALA A 178 -5.72 -8.00 6.07
N ILE A 179 -5.73 -6.67 6.00
CA ILE A 179 -6.84 -5.89 5.43
C ILE A 179 -6.24 -4.98 4.36
N THR A 180 -6.63 -5.19 3.11
CA THR A 180 -5.93 -4.60 1.97
C THR A 180 -6.79 -3.64 1.16
N PRO A 181 -6.18 -2.57 0.58
CA PRO A 181 -6.90 -1.50 -0.09
C PRO A 181 -7.19 -1.84 -1.57
N PHE A 182 -8.03 -1.01 -2.20
CA PHE A 182 -8.34 -1.12 -3.62
C PHE A 182 -7.31 -0.44 -4.54
N ASN A 183 -6.63 0.61 -4.05
CA ASN A 183 -5.80 1.48 -4.89
C ASN A 183 -4.47 0.87 -5.32
N PHE A 184 -3.98 -0.13 -4.59
CA PHE A 184 -2.83 -0.98 -4.94
C PHE A 184 -3.19 -2.46 -4.74
N PRO A 185 -4.19 -2.98 -5.46
CA PRO A 185 -4.75 -4.31 -5.19
C PRO A 185 -3.76 -5.42 -5.47
N VAL A 186 -2.82 -5.20 -6.38
CA VAL A 186 -1.75 -6.14 -6.74
C VAL A 186 -0.57 -6.01 -5.80
N ALA A 187 0.05 -4.82 -5.69
CA ALA A 187 1.26 -4.62 -4.88
C ALA A 187 0.99 -4.75 -3.38
N ILE A 188 0.26 -3.80 -2.81
CA ILE A 188 -0.05 -3.77 -1.37
C ILE A 188 -1.01 -4.89 -1.01
N GLY A 189 -2.03 -5.12 -1.88
CA GLY A 189 -3.02 -6.16 -1.69
C GLY A 189 -2.41 -7.53 -1.44
N TYR A 190 -1.31 -7.81 -2.11
CA TYR A 190 -0.64 -9.09 -1.97
C TYR A 190 0.50 -9.10 -0.96
N ASN A 191 1.23 -7.99 -0.81
CA ASN A 191 2.32 -7.90 0.17
C ASN A 191 1.83 -8.14 1.60
N LEU A 192 0.68 -7.56 1.98
CA LEU A 192 0.21 -7.63 3.36
C LEU A 192 -0.02 -9.07 3.86
N PRO A 193 -0.76 -9.95 3.16
CA PRO A 193 -0.91 -11.33 3.60
C PRO A 193 0.36 -12.17 3.42
N THR A 194 1.14 -11.94 2.35
CA THR A 194 2.27 -12.79 2.01
C THR A 194 3.47 -12.58 2.92
N VAL A 195 3.79 -11.35 3.33
CA VAL A 195 4.90 -11.09 4.27
C VAL A 195 4.67 -11.76 5.62
N MET A 196 3.43 -11.78 6.10
CA MET A 196 3.08 -12.48 7.34
C MET A 196 3.21 -14.00 7.19
N ALA A 197 2.75 -14.55 6.05
CA ALA A 197 2.90 -15.97 5.75
C ALA A 197 4.37 -16.37 5.62
N LEU A 198 5.21 -15.56 4.99
CA LEU A 198 6.66 -15.78 4.90
C LEU A 198 7.30 -15.94 6.28
N CYS A 199 6.90 -15.09 7.24
CA CYS A 199 7.37 -15.15 8.63
C CYS A 199 6.84 -16.37 9.42
N GLY A 200 6.10 -17.28 8.75
CA GLY A 200 5.55 -18.51 9.33
C GLY A 200 4.22 -18.33 10.06
N ASN A 201 3.54 -17.21 9.83
CA ASN A 201 2.20 -16.97 10.36
C ASN A 201 1.12 -17.50 9.42
N THR A 202 -0.09 -17.71 9.94
CA THR A 202 -1.28 -17.99 9.17
C THR A 202 -2.19 -16.77 9.17
N VAL A 203 -2.89 -16.54 8.06
CA VAL A 203 -3.47 -15.25 7.74
C VAL A 203 -4.96 -15.37 7.43
N PHE A 204 -5.75 -14.55 8.11
CA PHE A 204 -7.07 -14.13 7.66
C PHE A 204 -6.88 -12.93 6.73
N TRP A 205 -7.25 -13.02 5.48
CA TRP A 205 -7.10 -11.94 4.50
C TRP A 205 -8.44 -11.40 4.04
N LYS A 206 -8.69 -10.11 4.31
CA LYS A 206 -9.83 -9.36 3.80
C LYS A 206 -9.38 -8.39 2.72
N PRO A 207 -9.53 -8.73 1.43
CA PRO A 207 -9.29 -7.78 0.34
C PRO A 207 -10.37 -6.70 0.28
N SER A 208 -10.11 -5.63 -0.48
CA SER A 208 -11.14 -4.63 -0.78
C SER A 208 -12.34 -5.28 -1.48
N SER A 209 -13.53 -4.78 -1.18
CA SER A 209 -14.76 -5.21 -1.86
C SER A 209 -14.86 -4.70 -3.30
N ASP A 210 -14.06 -3.70 -3.67
CA ASP A 210 -14.01 -3.15 -5.03
C ASP A 210 -13.09 -3.97 -5.97
N THR A 211 -12.20 -4.85 -5.42
CA THR A 211 -11.20 -5.60 -6.20
C THR A 211 -11.17 -7.10 -5.88
N PRO A 212 -12.32 -7.76 -5.80
CA PRO A 212 -12.37 -9.16 -5.36
C PRO A 212 -11.81 -10.15 -6.39
N MET A 213 -11.95 -9.87 -7.69
CA MET A 213 -11.45 -10.78 -8.74
C MET A 213 -9.92 -10.74 -8.81
N THR A 214 -9.31 -9.54 -8.69
CA THR A 214 -7.86 -9.40 -8.54
C THR A 214 -7.35 -10.21 -7.34
N ALA A 215 -8.01 -10.09 -6.17
CA ALA A 215 -7.64 -10.84 -4.98
C ALA A 215 -7.76 -12.35 -5.17
N TRP A 216 -8.82 -12.82 -5.82
CA TRP A 216 -9.02 -14.24 -6.12
C TRP A 216 -7.93 -14.80 -7.05
N MET A 217 -7.55 -14.07 -8.10
CA MET A 217 -6.47 -14.49 -9.00
C MET A 217 -5.14 -14.66 -8.25
N LEU A 218 -4.82 -13.73 -7.35
CA LEU A 218 -3.64 -13.82 -6.51
C LEU A 218 -3.73 -15.04 -5.56
N MET A 219 -4.92 -15.31 -4.99
CA MET A 219 -5.13 -16.48 -4.13
C MET A 219 -4.97 -17.80 -4.88
N LYS A 220 -5.45 -17.88 -6.13
CA LYS A 220 -5.23 -19.06 -6.99
C LYS A 220 -3.74 -19.31 -7.26
N ALA A 221 -2.95 -18.26 -7.44
CA ALA A 221 -1.50 -18.41 -7.57
C ALA A 221 -0.84 -18.95 -6.28
N VAL A 222 -1.35 -18.59 -5.10
CA VAL A 222 -0.92 -19.16 -3.80
C VAL A 222 -1.19 -20.66 -3.75
N GLU A 223 -2.39 -21.08 -4.18
CA GLU A 223 -2.76 -22.50 -4.22
C GLU A 223 -1.86 -23.27 -5.20
N ASP A 224 -1.67 -22.74 -6.42
CA ASP A 224 -0.83 -23.36 -7.46
C ASP A 224 0.65 -23.44 -7.05
N ALA A 225 1.15 -22.51 -6.24
CA ALA A 225 2.47 -22.57 -5.61
C ALA A 225 2.56 -23.61 -4.48
N GLY A 226 1.47 -24.32 -4.20
CA GLY A 226 1.40 -25.41 -3.23
C GLY A 226 1.50 -24.94 -1.78
N PHE A 227 0.99 -23.76 -1.45
CA PHE A 227 0.82 -23.36 -0.05
C PHE A 227 -0.21 -24.29 0.61
N PRO A 228 0.05 -24.78 1.84
CA PRO A 228 -0.92 -25.62 2.51
C PRO A 228 -2.25 -24.92 2.75
N PRO A 229 -3.38 -25.64 2.64
CA PRO A 229 -4.70 -25.13 2.98
C PRO A 229 -4.73 -24.46 4.35
N GLY A 230 -5.38 -23.28 4.44
CA GLY A 230 -5.52 -22.53 5.67
C GLY A 230 -4.35 -21.60 6.03
N VAL A 231 -3.23 -21.61 5.29
CA VAL A 231 -2.12 -20.66 5.52
C VAL A 231 -2.55 -19.24 5.21
N ILE A 232 -3.23 -19.02 4.10
CA ILE A 232 -3.89 -17.76 3.76
C ILE A 232 -5.36 -18.08 3.47
N ASN A 233 -6.27 -17.35 4.10
CA ASN A 233 -7.71 -17.53 3.95
C ASN A 233 -8.30 -16.21 3.45
N MET A 234 -8.84 -16.19 2.23
CA MET A 234 -9.43 -15.01 1.60
C MET A 234 -10.92 -14.94 1.91
N VAL A 235 -11.34 -13.88 2.58
CA VAL A 235 -12.74 -13.64 2.96
C VAL A 235 -13.20 -12.31 2.39
N THR A 236 -14.22 -12.34 1.53
CA THR A 236 -14.82 -11.16 0.91
C THR A 236 -16.05 -10.71 1.69
N GLY A 237 -16.31 -9.41 1.73
CA GLY A 237 -17.47 -8.87 2.44
C GLY A 237 -17.22 -7.48 3.02
N PRO A 238 -18.28 -6.80 3.50
CA PRO A 238 -18.15 -5.54 4.21
C PRO A 238 -17.33 -5.70 5.50
N GLY A 239 -16.38 -4.80 5.75
CA GLY A 239 -15.54 -4.86 6.96
C GLY A 239 -16.34 -4.77 8.26
N SER A 240 -17.44 -4.03 8.26
CA SER A 240 -18.34 -3.90 9.42
C SER A 240 -18.99 -5.22 9.85
N GLU A 241 -19.17 -6.16 8.91
CA GLU A 241 -19.81 -7.46 9.17
C GLU A 241 -18.77 -8.57 9.39
N THR A 242 -17.69 -8.57 8.62
CA THR A 242 -16.69 -9.64 8.63
C THR A 242 -15.60 -9.48 9.68
N MET A 243 -15.27 -8.25 10.06
CA MET A 243 -14.10 -8.00 10.93
C MET A 243 -14.34 -8.13 12.44
N PRO A 244 -15.54 -7.87 13.01
CA PRO A 244 -15.72 -7.99 14.45
C PRO A 244 -15.28 -9.33 15.04
N PRO A 245 -15.71 -10.52 14.54
CA PRO A 245 -15.29 -11.81 15.09
C PRO A 245 -13.78 -12.06 14.94
N VAL A 246 -13.11 -11.42 14.00
CA VAL A 246 -11.66 -11.55 13.78
C VAL A 246 -10.89 -10.65 14.74
N LEU A 247 -11.27 -9.37 14.82
CA LEU A 247 -10.59 -8.38 15.67
C LEU A 247 -10.80 -8.64 17.16
N GLU A 248 -11.91 -9.25 17.53
CA GLU A 248 -12.25 -9.62 18.91
C GLU A 248 -11.71 -10.99 19.32
N HIS A 249 -11.16 -11.77 18.39
CA HIS A 249 -10.66 -13.10 18.70
C HIS A 249 -9.40 -13.05 19.60
N PRO A 250 -9.36 -13.78 20.73
CA PRO A 250 -8.25 -13.70 21.69
C PRO A 250 -6.89 -14.11 21.12
N GLU A 251 -6.89 -15.01 20.13
CA GLU A 251 -5.65 -15.47 19.47
C GLU A 251 -5.21 -14.63 18.26
N LEU A 252 -5.84 -13.49 18.01
CA LEU A 252 -5.34 -12.54 16.99
C LEU A 252 -4.08 -11.84 17.50
N THR A 253 -2.96 -12.02 16.79
CA THR A 253 -1.64 -11.54 17.23
C THR A 253 -1.10 -10.34 16.48
N ALA A 254 -1.54 -10.14 15.25
CA ALA A 254 -1.17 -8.97 14.46
C ALA A 254 -2.23 -8.63 13.41
N VAL A 255 -2.40 -7.34 13.17
CA VAL A 255 -3.13 -6.80 12.04
C VAL A 255 -2.18 -6.03 11.15
N ASN A 256 -2.19 -6.32 9.85
CA ASN A 256 -1.49 -5.58 8.81
C ASN A 256 -2.56 -4.90 7.94
N PHE A 257 -2.65 -3.60 8.04
CA PHE A 257 -3.76 -2.79 7.51
C PHE A 257 -3.26 -1.70 6.58
N THR A 258 -3.93 -1.53 5.45
CA THR A 258 -3.85 -0.31 4.64
C THR A 258 -5.25 0.17 4.28
N GLY A 259 -5.55 1.43 4.58
CA GLY A 259 -6.86 2.03 4.33
C GLY A 259 -7.03 3.40 4.96
N GLY A 260 -8.26 3.84 5.22
CA GLY A 260 -8.54 5.15 5.82
C GLY A 260 -8.15 5.24 7.29
N PHE A 261 -7.73 6.43 7.73
CA PHE A 261 -7.27 6.70 9.10
C PHE A 261 -8.33 6.37 10.17
N ASP A 262 -9.60 6.74 9.95
CA ASP A 262 -10.66 6.44 10.92
C ASP A 262 -10.92 4.94 11.08
N THR A 263 -10.74 4.16 10.00
CA THR A 263 -10.80 2.70 10.06
C THR A 263 -9.63 2.15 10.87
N ALA A 264 -8.41 2.68 10.69
CA ALA A 264 -7.24 2.30 11.48
C ALA A 264 -7.46 2.57 12.98
N ARG A 265 -8.04 3.73 13.33
CA ARG A 265 -8.42 4.08 14.71
C ARG A 265 -9.41 3.08 15.29
N SER A 266 -10.47 2.76 14.54
CA SER A 266 -11.47 1.77 14.97
C SER A 266 -10.86 0.38 15.18
N ILE A 267 -9.89 -0.03 14.35
CA ILE A 267 -9.14 -1.28 14.53
C ILE A 267 -8.29 -1.19 15.81
N CYS A 268 -7.59 -0.08 16.03
CA CYS A 268 -6.78 0.15 17.21
C CYS A 268 -7.63 0.05 18.49
N ASP A 269 -8.78 0.73 18.53
CA ASP A 269 -9.69 0.70 19.66
C ASP A 269 -10.13 -0.74 20.00
N ARG A 270 -10.47 -1.56 18.99
CA ARG A 270 -10.85 -2.96 19.19
C ARG A 270 -9.69 -3.86 19.60
N LEU A 271 -8.49 -3.61 19.09
CA LEU A 271 -7.31 -4.42 19.42
C LEU A 271 -6.86 -4.20 20.87
N PHE A 272 -6.94 -2.98 21.38
CA PHE A 272 -6.40 -2.59 22.67
C PHE A 272 -7.48 -2.37 23.75
N THR A 273 -8.73 -2.69 23.47
CA THR A 273 -9.78 -2.71 24.50
C THR A 273 -9.47 -3.73 25.60
N GLN A 274 -9.77 -3.37 26.83
CA GLN A 274 -9.56 -4.24 28.00
C GLN A 274 -10.59 -5.36 28.14
N GLU A 275 -11.67 -5.31 27.37
CA GLU A 275 -12.78 -6.28 27.46
C GLU A 275 -12.42 -7.64 26.88
N ILE A 276 -11.36 -7.73 26.04
CA ILE A 276 -10.93 -8.97 25.41
C ILE A 276 -9.70 -9.52 26.15
N PRO A 277 -9.81 -10.66 26.85
CA PRO A 277 -8.69 -11.27 27.55
C PRO A 277 -7.73 -11.93 26.55
N ARG A 278 -6.73 -11.20 26.10
CA ARG A 278 -5.71 -11.68 25.16
C ARG A 278 -4.51 -12.25 25.92
N PRO A 279 -3.99 -13.44 25.54
CA PRO A 279 -2.80 -14.04 26.16
C PRO A 279 -1.48 -13.37 25.69
N HIS A 280 -1.56 -12.36 24.82
CA HIS A 280 -0.41 -11.64 24.25
C HIS A 280 -0.81 -10.22 23.84
N PHE A 281 0.18 -9.36 23.67
CA PHE A 281 -0.04 -8.01 23.11
C PHE A 281 -0.19 -8.12 21.58
N PRO A 282 -1.32 -7.71 20.99
CA PRO A 282 -1.48 -7.68 19.55
C PRO A 282 -0.58 -6.58 18.93
N ARG A 283 -0.19 -6.78 17.68
CA ARG A 283 0.56 -5.79 16.91
C ARG A 283 -0.33 -5.16 15.86
N LEU A 284 -0.20 -3.87 15.68
CA LEU A 284 -0.84 -3.16 14.58
C LEU A 284 0.23 -2.55 13.68
N VAL A 285 0.20 -2.94 12.41
CA VAL A 285 0.92 -2.29 11.32
C VAL A 285 -0.13 -1.62 10.47
N ALA A 286 -0.15 -0.30 10.47
CA ALA A 286 -1.14 0.49 9.74
C ALA A 286 -0.44 1.47 8.81
N GLU A 287 -0.88 1.49 7.57
CA GLU A 287 -0.58 2.51 6.58
C GLU A 287 -1.89 3.16 6.16
N THR A 288 -1.97 4.48 6.29
CA THR A 288 -3.20 5.23 6.04
C THR A 288 -2.97 6.34 5.02
N GLY A 289 -3.81 7.38 5.03
CA GLY A 289 -3.76 8.44 4.06
C GLY A 289 -2.56 9.37 4.13
N GLY A 290 -2.53 10.32 3.21
CA GLY A 290 -1.53 11.38 3.14
C GLY A 290 -2.12 12.70 2.67
N LYS A 291 -1.46 13.79 3.03
CA LYS A 291 -1.64 15.12 2.44
C LYS A 291 -0.27 15.59 1.97
N ASP A 292 0.18 14.98 0.91
CA ASP A 292 1.59 14.97 0.52
C ASP A 292 1.97 16.28 -0.13
N PHE A 293 2.99 16.91 0.45
CA PHE A 293 3.39 18.26 0.09
C PHE A 293 4.56 18.29 -0.88
N LEU A 294 4.59 19.34 -1.70
CA LEU A 294 5.74 19.69 -2.53
C LEU A 294 6.03 21.18 -2.37
N VAL A 295 7.15 21.50 -1.76
CA VAL A 295 7.66 22.89 -1.66
C VAL A 295 8.49 23.19 -2.91
N VAL A 296 8.18 24.32 -3.59
CA VAL A 296 8.88 24.73 -4.80
C VAL A 296 9.53 26.08 -4.58
N ASP A 297 10.86 26.10 -4.62
CA ASP A 297 11.66 27.32 -4.49
C ASP A 297 11.61 28.19 -5.76
N GLU A 298 11.94 29.47 -5.64
CA GLU A 298 11.97 30.43 -6.76
C GLU A 298 12.96 30.06 -7.88
N LYS A 299 14.00 29.27 -7.57
CA LYS A 299 15.02 28.79 -8.53
C LYS A 299 14.74 27.39 -9.05
N ALA A 300 13.55 26.84 -8.86
CA ALA A 300 13.19 25.54 -9.41
C ALA A 300 13.01 25.57 -10.92
N ASP A 301 13.20 24.42 -11.57
CA ASP A 301 12.84 24.24 -12.99
C ASP A 301 11.33 24.01 -13.09
N VAL A 302 10.62 25.04 -13.48
CA VAL A 302 9.13 25.01 -13.50
C VAL A 302 8.57 23.96 -14.44
N TRP A 303 9.29 23.61 -15.52
CA TRP A 303 8.82 22.63 -16.50
C TRP A 303 8.91 21.21 -15.93
N ASP A 304 10.03 20.88 -15.31
CA ASP A 304 10.22 19.59 -14.63
C ASP A 304 9.30 19.45 -13.41
N VAL A 305 9.15 20.55 -12.63
CA VAL A 305 8.22 20.58 -11.49
C VAL A 305 6.79 20.32 -11.93
N ALA A 306 6.33 20.97 -13.02
CA ALA A 306 4.99 20.78 -13.55
C ALA A 306 4.75 19.31 -13.95
N ALA A 307 5.70 18.68 -14.66
CA ALA A 307 5.62 17.26 -15.02
C ALA A 307 5.52 16.35 -13.78
N CYS A 308 6.31 16.65 -12.75
CA CYS A 308 6.29 15.89 -11.50
C CYS A 308 5.00 16.07 -10.70
N ILE A 309 4.44 17.27 -10.66
CA ILE A 309 3.13 17.54 -10.03
C ILE A 309 2.04 16.75 -10.77
N ILE A 310 1.97 16.83 -12.10
CA ILE A 310 0.96 16.13 -12.91
C ILE A 310 1.04 14.62 -12.68
N ALA A 311 2.23 14.03 -12.79
CA ALA A 311 2.42 12.60 -12.57
C ALA A 311 2.17 12.17 -11.11
N GLY A 312 2.50 13.04 -10.15
CA GLY A 312 2.30 12.78 -8.72
C GLY A 312 0.85 12.91 -8.28
N ALA A 313 0.15 13.94 -8.74
CA ALA A 313 -1.21 14.27 -8.34
C ALA A 313 -2.28 13.41 -9.04
N PHE A 314 -2.09 13.09 -10.34
CA PHE A 314 -3.17 12.55 -11.16
C PHE A 314 -3.01 11.08 -11.52
N GLY A 315 -1.83 10.48 -11.36
CA GLY A 315 -1.67 9.03 -11.53
C GLY A 315 -2.66 8.27 -10.63
N ARG A 316 -3.27 7.18 -11.16
CA ARG A 316 -4.35 6.40 -10.53
C ARG A 316 -5.54 7.28 -10.09
N SER A 317 -5.85 8.29 -10.87
CA SER A 317 -6.93 9.25 -10.59
C SER A 317 -6.78 9.93 -9.22
N GLY A 318 -5.51 10.20 -8.81
CA GLY A 318 -5.19 10.78 -7.51
C GLY A 318 -5.51 9.89 -6.30
N GLN A 319 -5.90 8.63 -6.51
CA GLN A 319 -6.27 7.69 -5.45
C GLN A 319 -5.04 6.96 -4.89
N LYS A 320 -4.05 7.73 -4.48
CA LYS A 320 -2.84 7.25 -3.81
C LYS A 320 -2.70 7.93 -2.45
N CYS A 321 -2.31 7.16 -1.45
CA CYS A 321 -1.94 7.73 -0.15
C CYS A 321 -0.79 8.75 -0.27
N SER A 322 0.09 8.58 -1.27
CA SER A 322 1.23 9.45 -1.58
C SER A 322 0.98 10.46 -2.72
N ALA A 323 -0.28 10.68 -3.12
CA ALA A 323 -0.58 11.64 -4.19
C ALA A 323 -0.14 13.06 -3.82
N ASN A 324 0.53 13.74 -4.75
CA ASN A 324 0.93 15.12 -4.55
C ASN A 324 -0.29 16.05 -4.53
N SER A 325 -0.94 16.17 -3.38
CA SER A 325 -2.21 16.88 -3.21
C SER A 325 -2.07 18.27 -2.58
N LEU A 326 -0.85 18.64 -2.14
CA LEU A 326 -0.50 19.95 -1.59
C LEU A 326 0.77 20.48 -2.27
N VAL A 327 0.65 21.57 -3.02
CA VAL A 327 1.78 22.23 -3.68
C VAL A 327 1.97 23.62 -3.11
N LEU A 328 3.17 23.89 -2.63
CA LEU A 328 3.56 25.17 -2.02
C LEU A 328 4.69 25.79 -2.84
N PRO A 329 4.38 26.53 -3.93
CA PRO A 329 5.37 27.24 -4.71
C PRO A 329 5.70 28.60 -4.05
N HIS A 330 6.95 29.03 -4.13
CA HIS A 330 7.26 30.42 -3.82
C HIS A 330 6.48 31.35 -4.75
N LYS A 331 5.93 32.44 -4.23
CA LYS A 331 5.05 33.34 -5.01
C LYS A 331 5.68 33.90 -6.27
N ALA A 332 7.02 34.06 -6.30
CA ALA A 332 7.72 34.58 -7.47
C ALA A 332 7.74 33.58 -8.63
N VAL A 333 7.78 32.27 -8.35
CA VAL A 333 7.82 31.21 -9.39
C VAL A 333 6.42 30.75 -9.79
N TRP A 334 5.40 31.05 -8.98
CA TRP A 334 4.05 30.53 -9.22
C TRP A 334 3.43 30.90 -10.58
N PRO A 335 3.53 32.14 -11.08
CA PRO A 335 2.99 32.46 -12.40
C PRO A 335 3.56 31.56 -13.51
N ASP A 336 4.87 31.38 -13.55
CA ASP A 336 5.53 30.56 -14.56
C ASP A 336 5.21 29.06 -14.40
N LEU A 337 5.17 28.56 -13.16
CA LEU A 337 4.78 27.18 -12.87
C LEU A 337 3.32 26.92 -13.25
N ARG A 338 2.42 27.86 -12.97
CA ARG A 338 1.01 27.78 -13.37
C ARG A 338 0.86 27.68 -14.88
N ASP A 339 1.62 28.45 -15.63
CA ASP A 339 1.57 28.45 -17.10
C ASP A 339 2.18 27.15 -17.67
N ALA A 340 3.26 26.61 -17.05
CA ALA A 340 3.83 25.31 -17.38
C ALA A 340 2.84 24.16 -17.10
N LEU A 341 2.14 24.16 -15.96
CA LEU A 341 1.08 23.21 -15.65
C LEU A 341 -0.02 23.23 -16.71
N LYS A 342 -0.55 24.41 -17.04
CA LYS A 342 -1.58 24.56 -18.08
C LYS A 342 -1.10 24.07 -19.44
N ALA A 343 0.15 24.34 -19.80
CA ALA A 343 0.70 23.91 -21.09
C ALA A 343 0.79 22.39 -21.19
N GLN A 344 1.27 21.71 -20.14
CA GLN A 344 1.41 20.27 -20.14
C GLN A 344 0.06 19.54 -20.00
N MET A 345 -0.90 20.11 -19.27
CA MET A 345 -2.23 19.53 -19.13
C MET A 345 -3.06 19.52 -20.42
N LYS A 346 -2.75 20.35 -21.42
CA LYS A 346 -3.48 20.37 -22.71
C LYS A 346 -3.45 19.03 -23.46
N GLY A 347 -2.43 18.21 -23.26
CA GLY A 347 -2.29 16.89 -23.89
C GLY A 347 -2.69 15.71 -23.00
N PHE A 348 -3.17 15.98 -21.78
CA PHE A 348 -3.51 14.94 -20.82
C PHE A 348 -4.88 14.31 -21.12
N ILE A 349 -4.91 12.99 -21.33
CA ILE A 349 -6.10 12.26 -21.79
C ILE A 349 -6.76 11.55 -20.59
N THR A 350 -7.94 12.02 -20.20
CA THR A 350 -8.83 11.31 -19.28
C THR A 350 -9.84 10.50 -20.08
N GLY A 351 -9.93 9.18 -19.85
CA GLY A 351 -10.79 8.31 -20.65
C GLY A 351 -10.77 6.86 -20.22
N ASN A 352 -11.14 5.97 -21.15
CA ASN A 352 -11.15 4.53 -20.91
C ASN A 352 -9.71 4.03 -20.62
N PRO A 353 -9.46 3.46 -19.42
CA PRO A 353 -8.11 3.02 -19.02
C PRO A 353 -7.59 1.82 -19.81
N LEU A 354 -8.47 1.10 -20.51
CA LEU A 354 -8.12 -0.03 -21.38
C LEU A 354 -7.67 0.41 -22.78
N GLU A 355 -7.63 1.72 -23.05
CA GLU A 355 -7.06 2.28 -24.25
C GLU A 355 -5.59 2.66 -24.04
N ARG A 356 -4.74 2.44 -25.07
CA ARG A 356 -3.28 2.49 -24.97
C ARG A 356 -2.73 3.84 -24.48
N HIS A 357 -3.37 4.93 -24.87
CA HIS A 357 -2.85 6.30 -24.64
C HIS A 357 -3.62 7.07 -23.57
N THR A 358 -4.54 6.44 -22.86
CA THR A 358 -5.22 7.05 -21.71
C THR A 358 -4.22 7.32 -20.58
N ASP A 359 -4.17 8.56 -20.10
CA ASP A 359 -3.30 8.96 -18.99
C ASP A 359 -3.97 8.73 -17.63
N MET A 360 -5.30 8.93 -17.57
CA MET A 360 -6.05 8.75 -16.32
C MET A 360 -7.44 8.17 -16.60
N GLY A 361 -7.83 7.17 -15.83
CA GLY A 361 -9.16 6.58 -15.83
C GLY A 361 -10.13 7.23 -14.82
N PRO A 362 -11.28 6.57 -14.54
CA PRO A 362 -12.25 7.03 -13.54
C PRO A 362 -11.76 6.81 -12.10
N VAL A 363 -12.48 7.37 -11.12
CA VAL A 363 -12.33 6.98 -9.71
C VAL A 363 -13.10 5.70 -9.42
N ILE A 364 -12.72 4.98 -8.36
CA ILE A 364 -13.05 3.57 -8.11
C ILE A 364 -14.56 3.26 -8.06
N ASN A 365 -15.38 4.11 -7.45
CA ASN A 365 -16.79 3.82 -7.25
C ASN A 365 -17.63 5.11 -7.08
N LYS A 366 -18.95 4.95 -7.03
CA LYS A 366 -19.90 6.05 -6.86
C LYS A 366 -19.69 6.81 -5.55
N GLY A 367 -19.30 6.14 -4.47
CA GLY A 367 -19.04 6.80 -3.17
C GLY A 367 -17.86 7.76 -3.26
N ALA A 368 -16.75 7.31 -3.84
CA ALA A 368 -15.58 8.15 -4.10
C ALA A 368 -15.94 9.33 -5.04
N PHE A 369 -16.67 9.05 -6.13
CA PHE A 369 -17.11 10.08 -7.06
C PHE A 369 -17.93 11.18 -6.36
N VAL A 370 -18.93 10.81 -5.56
CA VAL A 370 -19.79 11.78 -4.85
C VAL A 370 -18.98 12.60 -3.83
N ASN A 371 -18.09 11.94 -3.08
CA ASN A 371 -17.24 12.63 -2.11
C ASN A 371 -16.32 13.65 -2.78
N ILE A 372 -15.58 13.24 -3.80
CA ILE A 372 -14.60 14.09 -4.50
C ILE A 372 -15.29 15.25 -5.20
N THR A 373 -16.39 15.00 -5.92
CA THR A 373 -17.16 16.06 -6.59
C THR A 373 -17.81 17.01 -5.60
N GLY A 374 -18.12 16.56 -4.38
CA GLY A 374 -18.55 17.44 -3.29
C GLY A 374 -17.47 18.47 -2.91
N PHE A 375 -16.20 18.06 -2.80
CA PHE A 375 -15.09 18.99 -2.58
C PHE A 375 -14.91 19.97 -3.76
N ILE A 376 -14.97 19.48 -5.00
CA ILE A 376 -14.84 20.32 -6.18
C ILE A 376 -15.93 21.41 -6.23
N LYS A 377 -17.18 21.04 -5.92
CA LYS A 377 -18.30 22.00 -5.89
C LYS A 377 -18.08 23.08 -4.83
N ARG A 378 -17.78 22.69 -3.58
CA ARG A 378 -17.52 23.67 -2.50
C ARG A 378 -16.35 24.59 -2.84
N ALA A 379 -15.26 24.02 -3.40
CA ALA A 379 -14.10 24.79 -3.82
C ALA A 379 -14.43 25.83 -4.91
N ARG A 380 -15.30 25.48 -5.86
CA ARG A 380 -15.73 26.41 -6.94
C ARG A 380 -16.63 27.52 -6.43
N ASP A 381 -17.38 27.27 -5.37
CA ASP A 381 -18.29 28.26 -4.75
C ASP A 381 -17.56 29.16 -3.75
N ASP A 382 -16.31 28.84 -3.38
CA ASP A 382 -15.51 29.64 -2.45
C ASP A 382 -14.75 30.76 -3.15
N SER A 383 -14.98 32.00 -2.73
CA SER A 383 -14.33 33.19 -3.29
C SER A 383 -12.81 33.27 -3.05
N GLY A 384 -12.29 32.50 -2.09
CA GLY A 384 -10.86 32.36 -1.79
C GLY A 384 -10.15 31.31 -2.63
N VAL A 385 -10.87 30.63 -3.54
CA VAL A 385 -10.35 29.54 -4.37
C VAL A 385 -10.48 29.89 -5.85
N THR A 386 -9.41 29.70 -6.59
CA THR A 386 -9.39 29.89 -8.05
C THR A 386 -9.15 28.56 -8.74
N THR A 387 -10.01 28.18 -9.69
CA THR A 387 -9.77 27.01 -10.54
C THR A 387 -8.68 27.34 -11.56
N VAL A 388 -7.53 26.69 -11.42
CA VAL A 388 -6.41 26.83 -12.36
C VAL A 388 -6.60 25.93 -13.57
N TRP A 389 -7.10 24.70 -13.36
CA TRP A 389 -7.37 23.70 -14.39
C TRP A 389 -8.50 22.76 -13.95
N GLY A 390 -9.31 22.26 -14.89
CA GLY A 390 -10.32 21.23 -14.68
C GLY A 390 -11.52 21.70 -13.86
N GLY A 391 -12.02 20.83 -13.01
CA GLY A 391 -13.22 21.05 -12.19
C GLY A 391 -14.48 20.42 -12.78
N GLU A 392 -14.40 19.79 -13.95
CA GLU A 392 -15.49 19.09 -14.61
C GLU A 392 -15.52 17.62 -14.20
N PHE A 393 -16.71 17.02 -14.25
CA PHE A 393 -16.90 15.60 -13.95
C PHE A 393 -18.16 15.07 -14.64
N ASP A 394 -18.15 13.76 -14.97
CA ASP A 394 -19.29 13.06 -15.56
C ASP A 394 -19.50 11.72 -14.82
N GLY A 395 -20.68 11.55 -14.25
CA GLY A 395 -21.11 10.32 -13.56
C GLY A 395 -22.18 9.53 -14.31
N ASN A 396 -22.51 9.89 -15.57
CA ASN A 396 -23.58 9.22 -16.34
C ASN A 396 -23.12 7.88 -16.93
N ASN A 397 -21.86 7.81 -17.38
CA ASN A 397 -21.26 6.63 -17.97
C ASN A 397 -19.90 6.35 -17.31
N GLY A 398 -19.93 5.86 -16.05
CA GLY A 398 -18.73 5.70 -15.25
C GLY A 398 -18.49 6.88 -14.29
N PHE A 399 -17.35 6.86 -13.57
CA PHE A 399 -17.07 7.81 -12.50
C PHE A 399 -15.90 8.72 -12.85
N PHE A 400 -16.05 9.50 -13.94
CA PHE A 400 -14.98 10.33 -14.48
C PHE A 400 -14.94 11.71 -13.83
N ILE A 401 -13.77 12.10 -13.35
CA ILE A 401 -13.46 13.44 -12.81
C ILE A 401 -12.23 13.94 -13.55
N GLN A 402 -12.29 15.15 -14.11
CA GLN A 402 -11.13 15.74 -14.75
C GLN A 402 -10.04 16.10 -13.74
N PRO A 403 -8.76 15.96 -14.08
CA PRO A 403 -7.67 16.46 -13.25
C PRO A 403 -7.93 17.91 -12.86
N THR A 404 -7.91 18.19 -11.56
CA THR A 404 -8.32 19.50 -11.05
C THR A 404 -7.21 20.13 -10.21
N ILE A 405 -6.88 21.38 -10.54
CA ILE A 405 -5.88 22.20 -9.82
C ILE A 405 -6.57 23.44 -9.28
N PHE A 406 -6.55 23.59 -7.96
CA PHE A 406 -7.06 24.78 -7.28
C PHE A 406 -5.93 25.63 -6.71
N GLU A 407 -5.94 26.94 -6.93
CA GLU A 407 -5.15 27.90 -6.19
C GLU A 407 -5.98 28.41 -5.01
N VAL A 408 -5.42 28.33 -3.81
CA VAL A 408 -6.08 28.67 -2.55
C VAL A 408 -5.38 29.89 -1.93
N SER A 409 -6.12 30.96 -1.64
CA SER A 409 -5.57 32.20 -1.11
C SER A 409 -5.29 32.14 0.39
N ALA A 410 -6.09 31.39 1.17
CA ALA A 410 -5.98 31.29 2.60
C ALA A 410 -5.08 30.12 3.02
N ALA A 411 -4.05 30.37 3.86
CA ALA A 411 -3.14 29.35 4.38
C ALA A 411 -3.84 28.29 5.27
N ARG A 412 -5.03 28.57 5.76
CA ARG A 412 -5.86 27.66 6.57
C ARG A 412 -7.17 27.35 5.81
N HIS A 413 -7.11 26.41 4.91
CA HIS A 413 -8.25 26.00 4.08
C HIS A 413 -8.36 24.48 4.03
N GLU A 414 -9.59 23.92 3.94
CA GLU A 414 -9.80 22.45 3.93
C GLU A 414 -9.01 21.76 2.81
N LEU A 415 -8.89 22.36 1.64
CA LEU A 415 -8.13 21.82 0.51
C LEU A 415 -6.64 21.63 0.79
N LEU A 416 -6.06 22.32 1.78
CA LEU A 416 -4.65 22.23 2.15
C LEU A 416 -4.39 21.19 3.24
N SER A 417 -5.43 20.69 3.94
CA SER A 417 -5.28 19.80 5.09
C SER A 417 -6.06 18.48 4.99
N VAL A 418 -7.17 18.45 4.24
CA VAL A 418 -7.99 17.25 4.11
C VAL A 418 -7.52 16.40 2.95
N GLU A 419 -7.38 15.08 3.18
CA GLU A 419 -7.15 14.11 2.12
C GLU A 419 -8.44 13.88 1.32
N ILE A 420 -8.44 14.25 0.03
CA ILE A 420 -9.60 14.11 -0.87
C ILE A 420 -9.64 12.72 -1.51
N PHE A 421 -8.48 12.13 -1.71
CA PHE A 421 -8.26 10.83 -2.35
C PHE A 421 -8.86 10.73 -3.77
N GLY A 422 -8.55 11.74 -4.56
CA GLY A 422 -9.04 11.90 -5.95
C GLY A 422 -8.16 12.83 -6.78
N PRO A 423 -8.47 13.04 -8.05
CA PRO A 423 -7.63 13.83 -8.98
C PRO A 423 -7.75 15.34 -8.72
N VAL A 424 -7.49 15.74 -7.48
CA VAL A 424 -7.55 17.14 -7.02
C VAL A 424 -6.27 17.49 -6.28
N THR A 425 -5.58 18.53 -6.75
CA THR A 425 -4.43 19.10 -6.04
C THR A 425 -4.67 20.57 -5.70
N ALA A 426 -4.24 20.98 -4.52
CA ALA A 426 -4.34 22.35 -4.04
C ALA A 426 -2.97 23.03 -4.05
N VAL A 427 -2.94 24.26 -4.50
CA VAL A 427 -1.75 25.11 -4.59
C VAL A 427 -1.94 26.32 -3.69
N HIS A 428 -0.96 26.58 -2.82
CA HIS A 428 -0.90 27.83 -2.05
C HIS A 428 0.47 28.50 -2.26
N PRO A 429 0.54 29.64 -2.97
CA PRO A 429 1.79 30.35 -3.18
C PRO A 429 2.28 31.01 -1.89
N TYR A 430 3.39 30.51 -1.32
CA TYR A 430 3.96 31.06 -0.09
C TYR A 430 4.89 32.28 -0.34
N LYS A 431 5.04 33.14 0.67
CA LYS A 431 5.92 34.31 0.63
C LYS A 431 7.26 34.06 1.33
N THR A 432 7.25 33.35 2.44
CA THR A 432 8.42 33.01 3.21
C THR A 432 8.48 31.50 3.45
N PHE A 433 9.68 30.94 3.57
CA PHE A 433 9.84 29.51 3.83
C PHE A 433 9.11 29.08 5.12
N ASP A 434 9.12 29.92 6.14
CA ASP A 434 8.46 29.64 7.43
C ASP A 434 6.93 29.54 7.28
N GLU A 435 6.31 30.31 6.36
CA GLU A 435 4.89 30.15 6.00
C GLU A 435 4.60 28.77 5.39
N ALA A 436 5.45 28.30 4.50
CA ALA A 436 5.31 26.95 3.93
C ALA A 436 5.45 25.86 5.00
N VAL A 437 6.42 26.01 5.91
CA VAL A 437 6.62 25.09 7.04
C VAL A 437 5.39 25.07 7.95
N ASP A 438 4.85 26.24 8.32
CA ASP A 438 3.68 26.37 9.18
C ASP A 438 2.42 25.68 8.57
N ILE A 439 2.23 25.75 7.26
CA ILE A 439 1.14 25.05 6.56
C ILE A 439 1.33 23.53 6.70
N ILE A 440 2.55 23.03 6.51
CA ILE A 440 2.88 21.60 6.55
C ILE A 440 2.75 21.06 7.99
N GLU A 441 3.28 21.76 8.98
CA GLU A 441 3.25 21.33 10.39
C GLU A 441 1.82 21.25 10.95
N ASN A 442 0.90 22.05 10.43
CA ASN A 442 -0.51 22.00 10.81
C ASN A 442 -1.28 20.84 10.18
N ASN A 443 -0.62 20.00 9.37
CA ASN A 443 -1.22 18.81 8.79
C ASN A 443 -1.03 17.61 9.74
N ALA A 444 -2.07 16.80 9.90
CA ALA A 444 -1.98 15.58 10.70
C ALA A 444 -1.24 14.44 9.98
N TYR A 445 -1.21 14.47 8.65
CA TYR A 445 -0.58 13.45 7.80
C TYR A 445 0.91 13.72 7.59
N ARG A 446 1.72 12.65 7.62
CA ARG A 446 3.17 12.69 7.44
C ARG A 446 3.67 11.52 6.61
N LEU A 447 3.06 11.28 5.45
CA LEU A 447 3.42 10.14 4.61
C LEU A 447 4.58 10.49 3.69
N THR A 448 4.36 11.37 2.72
CA THR A 448 5.41 11.79 1.79
C THR A 448 5.48 13.31 1.68
N GLY A 449 6.68 13.79 1.35
CA GLY A 449 6.92 15.21 1.10
C GLY A 449 8.10 15.40 0.15
N GLY A 450 8.23 16.59 -0.38
CA GLY A 450 9.35 16.90 -1.25
C GLY A 450 9.66 18.40 -1.36
N VAL A 451 10.85 18.67 -1.89
CA VAL A 451 11.32 20.03 -2.20
C VAL A 451 11.97 20.08 -3.57
N TRP A 452 11.73 21.15 -4.28
CA TRP A 452 12.35 21.44 -5.58
C TRP A 452 13.11 22.75 -5.56
N SER A 453 14.40 22.70 -5.87
CA SER A 453 15.26 23.88 -6.07
C SER A 453 16.53 23.49 -6.84
N LYS A 454 17.12 24.43 -7.58
CA LYS A 454 18.50 24.39 -8.10
C LYS A 454 19.48 25.09 -7.16
N ASP A 455 19.02 25.69 -6.06
CA ASP A 455 19.85 26.37 -5.07
C ASP A 455 20.23 25.45 -3.91
N GLU A 456 21.47 24.99 -3.91
CA GLU A 456 22.00 24.12 -2.84
C GLU A 456 21.97 24.80 -1.47
N THR A 457 22.05 26.14 -1.40
CA THR A 457 21.94 26.89 -0.12
C THR A 457 20.52 26.80 0.42
N PHE A 458 19.52 26.91 -0.43
CA PHE A 458 18.13 26.70 -0.05
C PHE A 458 17.88 25.25 0.35
N LEU A 459 18.34 24.28 -0.42
CA LEU A 459 18.21 22.86 -0.10
C LEU A 459 18.85 22.49 1.23
N ALA A 460 20.06 23.02 1.53
CA ALA A 460 20.74 22.80 2.80
C ALA A 460 19.94 23.31 4.02
N LYS A 461 19.15 24.37 3.85
CA LYS A 461 18.21 24.88 4.87
C LYS A 461 16.92 24.07 4.93
N ALA A 462 16.33 23.76 3.77
CA ALA A 462 14.97 23.23 3.67
C ALA A 462 14.90 21.73 3.99
N VAL A 463 15.85 20.92 3.52
CA VAL A 463 15.83 19.47 3.67
C VAL A 463 15.78 19.02 5.12
N PRO A 464 16.62 19.52 6.05
CA PRO A 464 16.56 19.10 7.45
C PRO A 464 15.20 19.38 8.11
N VAL A 465 14.58 20.52 7.80
CA VAL A 465 13.28 20.92 8.38
C VAL A 465 12.12 20.12 7.78
N LEU A 466 12.06 20.05 6.45
CA LEU A 466 10.93 19.43 5.77
C LEU A 466 10.93 17.89 5.84
N SER A 467 12.11 17.26 5.91
CA SER A 467 12.21 15.81 6.01
C SER A 467 11.68 15.24 7.32
N GLU A 468 11.62 16.05 8.39
CA GLU A 468 10.98 15.67 9.65
C GLU A 468 9.44 15.58 9.55
N GLN A 469 8.86 16.17 8.51
CA GLN A 469 7.42 16.22 8.30
C GLN A 469 6.91 15.11 7.35
N ALA A 470 7.77 14.16 6.96
CA ALA A 470 7.39 13.10 6.05
C ALA A 470 8.16 11.80 6.32
N GLY A 471 7.46 10.67 6.28
CA GLY A 471 8.11 9.36 6.37
C GLY A 471 9.01 9.07 5.16
N ASN A 472 8.63 9.53 3.97
CA ASN A 472 9.46 9.48 2.76
C ASN A 472 9.60 10.89 2.19
N PHE A 473 10.81 11.39 2.12
CA PHE A 473 11.11 12.74 1.64
C PHE A 473 11.95 12.72 0.37
N TYR A 474 11.62 13.60 -0.58
CA TYR A 474 12.21 13.62 -1.92
C TYR A 474 12.74 15.00 -2.28
N VAL A 475 13.93 15.04 -2.89
CA VAL A 475 14.54 16.26 -3.42
C VAL A 475 14.53 16.18 -4.94
N ASN A 476 14.01 17.22 -5.62
CA ASN A 476 13.93 17.32 -7.07
C ASN A 476 13.27 16.09 -7.73
N ARG A 477 12.20 15.58 -7.11
CA ARG A 477 11.46 14.41 -7.57
C ARG A 477 9.98 14.51 -7.14
N LYS A 478 9.10 13.77 -7.82
CA LYS A 478 7.71 13.59 -7.39
C LYS A 478 7.61 12.85 -6.05
N THR A 479 6.57 13.07 -5.29
CA THR A 479 6.33 12.46 -3.96
C THR A 479 5.87 11.00 -4.02
N THR A 480 5.62 10.44 -5.21
CA THR A 480 5.09 9.09 -5.43
C THR A 480 6.12 8.17 -6.11
N GLY A 481 5.84 6.86 -6.11
CA GLY A 481 6.64 5.87 -6.83
C GLY A 481 7.89 5.48 -6.07
N ALA A 482 7.74 5.19 -4.76
CA ALA A 482 8.76 4.52 -3.98
C ALA A 482 9.03 3.12 -4.55
N ALA A 483 10.29 2.72 -4.60
CA ALA A 483 10.70 1.38 -5.03
C ALA A 483 11.17 0.56 -3.82
N VAL A 484 10.78 -0.70 -3.78
CA VAL A 484 11.20 -1.65 -2.74
C VAL A 484 12.73 -1.66 -2.63
N ASP A 485 13.26 -1.71 -1.44
CA ASP A 485 14.70 -1.63 -1.12
C ASP A 485 15.32 -0.24 -1.29
N GLN A 486 14.84 0.59 -2.22
CA GLN A 486 15.40 1.92 -2.46
C GLN A 486 14.77 2.99 -1.57
N GLN A 487 13.46 2.96 -1.42
CA GLN A 487 12.70 3.87 -0.55
C GLN A 487 11.67 3.07 0.27
N PRO A 488 12.07 2.37 1.34
CA PRO A 488 11.13 1.71 2.23
C PRO A 488 10.03 2.69 2.68
N PHE A 489 8.77 2.27 2.49
CA PHE A 489 7.62 3.16 2.51
C PHE A 489 6.86 3.12 3.83
N GLY A 490 6.46 4.27 4.31
CA GLY A 490 5.63 4.44 5.51
C GLY A 490 5.75 5.85 6.08
N GLY A 491 4.71 6.30 6.76
CA GLY A 491 4.63 7.59 7.44
C GLY A 491 4.15 7.46 8.88
N ASP A 492 4.32 8.52 9.65
CA ASP A 492 3.83 8.62 11.02
C ASP A 492 2.64 9.59 11.16
N GLY A 493 2.28 9.97 12.38
CA GLY A 493 1.08 10.77 12.64
C GLY A 493 -0.18 10.07 12.17
N ALA A 494 -1.05 10.78 11.46
CA ALA A 494 -2.26 10.21 10.88
C ALA A 494 -2.00 9.32 9.65
N SER A 495 -0.74 9.20 9.18
CA SER A 495 -0.38 8.37 8.04
C SER A 495 0.00 6.94 8.40
N GLY A 496 0.15 6.60 9.68
CA GLY A 496 0.34 5.21 10.08
C GLY A 496 1.42 4.97 11.12
N THR A 497 1.91 3.74 11.14
CA THR A 497 2.87 3.25 12.15
C THR A 497 4.33 3.29 11.71
N ASN A 498 4.60 3.73 10.50
CA ASN A 498 5.93 3.97 9.93
C ASN A 498 6.90 2.75 9.98
N TYR A 499 6.40 1.54 9.79
CA TYR A 499 7.25 0.34 9.83
C TYR A 499 7.98 0.03 8.53
N LYS A 500 7.96 0.93 7.54
CA LYS A 500 8.80 0.90 6.35
C LYS A 500 8.66 -0.38 5.51
N ALA A 501 7.45 -0.58 4.97
CA ALA A 501 7.19 -1.66 4.00
C ALA A 501 8.20 -1.59 2.83
N GLY A 502 8.70 -2.73 2.38
CA GLY A 502 9.78 -2.79 1.38
C GLY A 502 11.18 -2.60 1.96
N GLY A 503 11.32 -2.68 3.28
CA GLY A 503 12.59 -2.70 3.99
C GLY A 503 12.67 -3.88 4.97
N ILE A 504 13.89 -4.20 5.41
CA ILE A 504 14.16 -5.35 6.29
C ILE A 504 13.44 -5.26 7.64
N TRP A 505 13.26 -4.06 8.17
CA TRP A 505 12.67 -3.79 9.49
C TRP A 505 11.17 -4.13 9.54
N TYR A 506 10.49 -4.07 8.40
CA TYR A 506 9.06 -4.38 8.29
C TYR A 506 8.74 -5.81 8.73
N LEU A 507 9.60 -6.77 8.40
CA LEU A 507 9.40 -8.19 8.73
C LEU A 507 9.42 -8.44 10.24
N LEU A 508 10.16 -7.62 11.00
CA LEU A 508 10.25 -7.75 12.47
C LEU A 508 8.89 -7.57 13.16
N GLN A 509 7.96 -6.91 12.50
CA GLN A 509 6.60 -6.75 13.03
C GLN A 509 5.83 -8.09 13.07
N PHE A 510 6.24 -9.06 12.27
CA PHE A 510 5.57 -10.36 12.13
C PHE A 510 6.40 -11.55 12.68
N ILE A 511 7.46 -11.24 13.41
CA ILE A 511 8.40 -12.21 13.98
C ILE A 511 8.46 -12.03 15.49
N SER A 512 8.44 -13.15 16.23
CA SER A 512 8.75 -13.19 17.66
C SER A 512 10.20 -13.61 17.84
N GLN A 513 11.04 -12.71 18.34
CA GLN A 513 12.43 -13.01 18.60
C GLN A 513 12.59 -13.82 19.89
N GLY A 514 13.55 -14.74 19.91
CA GLY A 514 13.94 -15.51 21.09
C GLY A 514 15.44 -15.69 21.14
N THR A 515 16.01 -15.74 22.32
CA THR A 515 17.43 -16.01 22.54
C THR A 515 17.60 -17.39 23.16
N VAL A 516 18.53 -18.17 22.61
CA VAL A 516 18.95 -19.45 23.20
C VAL A 516 20.42 -19.33 23.57
N THR A 517 20.69 -19.47 24.86
CA THR A 517 22.06 -19.51 25.39
C THR A 517 22.42 -20.96 25.71
N ARG A 518 23.51 -21.44 25.16
CA ARG A 518 24.07 -22.77 25.44
C ARG A 518 25.38 -22.64 26.17
N ARG A 519 25.43 -23.18 27.38
CA ARG A 519 26.64 -23.21 28.19
C ARG A 519 27.48 -24.45 27.85
N HIS A 520 28.79 -24.29 27.72
CA HIS A 520 29.75 -25.35 27.42
C HIS A 520 30.66 -25.73 28.57
N GLY A 521 30.75 -24.91 29.62
CA GLY A 521 31.63 -25.12 30.76
C GLY A 521 30.91 -25.70 31.98
N ARG A 522 31.67 -26.35 32.89
CA ARG A 522 31.15 -26.77 34.20
C ARG A 522 31.05 -25.52 35.11
N VAL A 523 29.98 -25.48 35.92
CA VAL A 523 29.93 -24.55 37.06
C VAL A 523 31.00 -24.98 38.04
N ARG A 524 32.11 -24.23 38.17
CA ARG A 524 33.03 -24.45 39.27
C ARG A 524 32.30 -24.11 40.57
N LYS A 525 32.39 -25.03 41.56
CA LYS A 525 31.91 -24.79 42.92
C LYS A 525 32.63 -23.57 43.46
N ASN A 526 31.87 -22.59 43.80
CA ASN A 526 32.20 -21.30 44.32
C ASN A 526 32.74 -20.32 43.40
N PRO A 527 31.95 -19.44 43.23
CA PRO A 527 32.48 -18.20 43.73
C PRO A 527 31.52 -17.36 44.45
N GLY A 528 32.03 -16.40 45.02
CA GLY A 528 31.18 -15.40 45.60
C GLY A 528 29.95 -15.16 44.71
N LEU A 529 28.80 -15.11 45.32
CA LEU A 529 27.46 -15.15 44.69
C LEU A 529 27.21 -14.14 43.55
N TRP A 530 28.18 -13.37 43.15
CA TRP A 530 28.09 -12.26 42.20
C TRP A 530 29.16 -12.31 41.07
N GLY A 531 29.89 -13.39 40.93
CA GLY A 531 30.89 -13.58 39.89
C GLY A 531 30.31 -14.11 38.59
N TRP A 532 29.24 -13.54 38.10
CA TRP A 532 28.69 -13.74 36.76
C TRP A 532 29.21 -12.67 35.80
N MET A 533 30.48 -12.65 35.57
CA MET A 533 31.05 -11.95 34.43
C MET A 533 32.08 -12.84 33.75
#